data_8d0dfa9af6fc8697111680dd103eb5f9
#
_entry.id   8d0dfa9af6fc8697111680dd103eb5f9
#
_cell.length_a   1.000
_cell.length_b   1.000
_cell.length_c   1.000
_cell.angle_alpha   90.00
_cell.angle_beta   90.00
_cell.angle_gamma   90.00
#
_symmetry.space_group_name_H-M   'P 1'
#
loop_
_entity.id
_entity.type
_entity.pdbx_description
1 polymer ?
#
loop_
_entity_poly.entity_id
_entity_poly.type
_entity_poly.pdbx_seq_one_letter_code
_entity_poly.pdbx_strand_id
1 'polypeptide(L)'
;MCGGRGTRLDAPVEKPLVDICGRPMLDRVAAALRDSSVESVRAVTSPHTPNTRDRAADLGLDPIEAPGDGYVSDLGFALARVSRPAVTVVSDLPLVAPEHVDAVVAAADGGAATACVPVELKRELGASVDDALVFDHEGIAVCPTGLGVVGPADADGETDAETNTDADTNTDADTNTDSTMYLSTDTRLALNVNRPTDIALAEDRCE
;
A
#
# COMPACT_ATOMS: atom_id res chain seq x y z
N MET A 1 5.78 -0.03 -2.47
CA MET A 1 5.56 -1.16 -3.40
C MET A 1 5.21 -0.63 -4.78
N CYS A 2 6.08 -0.83 -5.79
CA CYS A 2 6.00 -0.17 -7.11
C CYS A 2 6.12 -1.16 -8.29
N GLY A 3 6.18 -2.47 -8.03
CA GLY A 3 6.51 -3.51 -9.02
C GLY A 3 5.34 -4.03 -9.88
N GLY A 4 4.11 -3.59 -9.64
CA GLY A 4 2.92 -4.08 -10.32
C GLY A 4 2.80 -3.64 -11.78
N ARG A 5 2.32 -4.52 -12.67
CA ARG A 5 2.17 -4.26 -14.12
C ARG A 5 1.17 -3.16 -14.49
N GLY A 6 0.26 -2.77 -13.59
CA GLY A 6 -0.70 -1.68 -13.81
C GLY A 6 -1.69 -1.85 -14.97
N THR A 7 -1.97 -3.08 -15.40
CA THR A 7 -2.72 -3.39 -16.62
C THR A 7 -4.16 -2.85 -16.66
N ARG A 8 -4.76 -2.57 -15.49
CA ARG A 8 -6.14 -2.04 -15.39
C ARG A 8 -6.23 -0.55 -15.68
N LEU A 9 -5.11 0.19 -15.61
CA LEU A 9 -5.08 1.65 -15.76
C LEU A 9 -4.96 2.08 -17.23
N ASP A 10 -4.45 1.17 -18.10
CA ASP A 10 -4.22 1.43 -19.54
C ASP A 10 -3.46 2.75 -19.80
N ALA A 11 -2.48 3.04 -18.96
CA ALA A 11 -1.68 4.26 -19.06
C ALA A 11 -0.49 4.07 -20.02
N PRO A 12 -0.05 5.12 -20.72
CA PRO A 12 1.09 5.05 -21.64
C PRO A 12 2.44 4.93 -20.93
N VAL A 13 2.46 5.07 -19.60
CA VAL A 13 3.63 4.97 -18.72
C VAL A 13 3.38 3.92 -17.64
N GLU A 14 4.43 3.49 -16.96
CA GLU A 14 4.32 2.59 -15.81
C GLU A 14 3.44 3.23 -14.72
N LYS A 15 2.55 2.44 -14.11
CA LYS A 15 1.55 2.94 -13.16
C LYS A 15 2.09 3.90 -12.10
N PRO A 16 3.25 3.63 -11.43
CA PRO A 16 3.79 4.55 -10.42
C PRO A 16 4.25 5.91 -10.98
N LEU A 17 4.45 6.00 -12.32
CA LEU A 17 4.88 7.22 -13.01
C LEU A 17 3.72 8.03 -13.61
N VAL A 18 2.48 7.60 -13.40
CA VAL A 18 1.32 8.39 -13.81
C VAL A 18 1.26 9.66 -12.98
N ASP A 19 1.13 10.79 -13.67
CA ASP A 19 1.01 12.09 -13.03
C ASP A 19 -0.36 12.28 -12.39
N ILE A 20 -0.33 12.81 -11.18
CA ILE A 20 -1.49 13.35 -10.47
C ILE A 20 -1.14 14.78 -10.08
N CYS A 21 -1.85 15.74 -10.63
CA CYS A 21 -1.59 17.18 -10.45
C CYS A 21 -0.15 17.57 -10.78
N GLY A 22 0.35 17.10 -11.95
CA GLY A 22 1.68 17.45 -12.46
C GLY A 22 2.85 16.81 -11.72
N ARG A 23 2.62 15.76 -10.93
CA ARG A 23 3.64 15.04 -10.19
C ARG A 23 3.38 13.53 -10.20
N PRO A 24 4.37 12.67 -10.53
CA PRO A 24 4.20 11.21 -10.49
C PRO A 24 3.71 10.69 -9.15
N MET A 25 2.85 9.68 -9.16
CA MET A 25 2.36 9.05 -7.92
C MET A 25 3.48 8.58 -7.01
N LEU A 26 4.54 7.99 -7.57
CA LEU A 26 5.73 7.58 -6.81
C LEU A 26 6.35 8.75 -6.03
N ASP A 27 6.49 9.91 -6.68
CA ASP A 27 7.07 11.11 -6.08
C ASP A 27 6.24 11.64 -4.92
N ARG A 28 4.90 11.57 -5.06
CA ARG A 28 3.96 12.02 -4.02
C ARG A 28 4.05 11.13 -2.79
N VAL A 29 3.98 9.80 -3.00
CA VAL A 29 4.10 8.82 -1.91
C VAL A 29 5.47 8.92 -1.24
N ALA A 30 6.56 9.05 -2.02
CA ALA A 30 7.91 9.19 -1.47
C ALA A 30 8.07 10.46 -0.63
N ALA A 31 7.43 11.58 -1.03
CA ALA A 31 7.44 12.80 -0.24
C ALA A 31 6.71 12.61 1.10
N ALA A 32 5.49 12.05 1.08
CA ALA A 32 4.73 11.80 2.30
C ALA A 32 5.51 10.91 3.28
N LEU A 33 6.17 9.87 2.79
CA LEU A 33 7.01 9.02 3.63
C LEU A 33 8.21 9.75 4.23
N ARG A 34 8.89 10.61 3.45
CA ARG A 34 10.05 11.37 3.94
C ARG A 34 9.70 12.44 4.96
N ASP A 35 8.49 12.99 4.84
CA ASP A 35 7.99 14.03 5.74
C ASP A 35 7.32 13.44 7.00
N SER A 36 7.22 12.09 7.09
CA SER A 36 6.70 11.36 8.25
C SER A 36 7.82 10.94 9.22
N SER A 37 7.46 10.20 10.26
CA SER A 37 8.38 9.70 11.28
C SER A 37 9.28 8.53 10.82
N VAL A 38 9.16 8.02 9.59
CA VAL A 38 9.99 6.91 9.12
C VAL A 38 11.43 7.34 8.84
N GLU A 39 12.39 6.54 9.27
CA GLU A 39 13.82 6.90 9.20
C GLU A 39 14.40 6.78 7.77
N SER A 40 13.89 5.83 6.98
CA SER A 40 14.39 5.57 5.63
C SER A 40 13.29 5.08 4.71
N VAL A 41 13.39 5.42 3.43
CA VAL A 41 12.41 5.05 2.40
C VAL A 41 13.09 4.29 1.30
N ARG A 42 12.54 3.14 0.92
CA ARG A 42 12.99 2.32 -0.20
C ARG A 42 11.86 2.06 -1.19
N ALA A 43 12.19 1.97 -2.45
CA ALA A 43 11.24 1.60 -3.50
C ALA A 43 11.40 0.11 -3.83
N VAL A 44 10.33 -0.66 -3.73
CA VAL A 44 10.32 -2.06 -4.21
C VAL A 44 9.82 -2.06 -5.64
N THR A 45 10.70 -2.37 -6.57
CA THR A 45 10.44 -2.40 -8.03
C THR A 45 10.52 -3.84 -8.54
N SER A 46 10.22 -4.06 -9.81
CA SER A 46 10.34 -5.37 -10.45
C SER A 46 10.86 -5.22 -11.89
N PRO A 47 11.20 -6.32 -12.59
CA PRO A 47 11.56 -6.27 -14.01
C PRO A 47 10.46 -5.67 -14.92
N HIS A 48 9.22 -5.56 -14.41
CA HIS A 48 8.08 -4.98 -15.14
C HIS A 48 8.03 -3.44 -15.07
N THR A 49 8.87 -2.82 -14.21
CA THR A 49 8.84 -1.38 -13.92
C THR A 49 10.24 -0.75 -13.96
N PRO A 50 10.98 -0.88 -15.08
CA PRO A 50 12.35 -0.37 -15.20
C PRO A 50 12.44 1.16 -15.09
N ASN A 51 11.49 1.90 -15.69
CA ASN A 51 11.49 3.36 -15.59
C ASN A 51 11.17 3.85 -14.18
N THR A 52 10.30 3.12 -13.47
CA THR A 52 10.00 3.38 -12.04
C THR A 52 11.22 3.16 -11.18
N ARG A 53 12.03 2.11 -11.46
CA ARG A 53 13.29 1.86 -10.77
C ARG A 53 14.26 3.03 -10.97
N ASP A 54 14.44 3.47 -12.22
CA ASP A 54 15.33 4.59 -12.55
C ASP A 54 14.86 5.88 -11.86
N ARG A 55 13.55 6.15 -11.89
CA ARG A 55 12.97 7.29 -11.16
C ARG A 55 13.18 7.21 -9.66
N ALA A 56 13.01 6.02 -9.07
CA ALA A 56 13.27 5.79 -7.64
C ALA A 56 14.73 6.07 -7.28
N ALA A 57 15.69 5.66 -8.14
CA ALA A 57 17.11 5.96 -7.96
C ALA A 57 17.38 7.47 -8.04
N ASP A 58 16.80 8.18 -9.02
CA ASP A 58 16.90 9.65 -9.15
C ASP A 58 16.36 10.37 -7.90
N LEU A 59 15.32 9.82 -7.30
CA LEU A 59 14.77 10.30 -6.02
C LEU A 59 15.64 9.92 -4.82
N GLY A 60 16.66 9.07 -4.97
CA GLY A 60 17.49 8.59 -3.86
C GLY A 60 16.76 7.62 -2.93
N LEU A 61 15.85 6.78 -3.47
CA LEU A 61 15.05 5.84 -2.68
C LEU A 61 15.72 4.47 -2.49
N ASP A 62 16.91 4.22 -2.99
CA ASP A 62 17.63 2.94 -2.93
C ASP A 62 16.72 1.75 -3.34
N PRO A 63 16.50 1.49 -4.66
CA PRO A 63 15.55 0.51 -5.12
C PRO A 63 15.89 -0.93 -4.69
N ILE A 64 14.87 -1.69 -4.25
CA ILE A 64 14.92 -3.14 -4.05
C ILE A 64 14.25 -3.77 -5.28
N GLU A 65 15.03 -4.48 -6.10
CA GLU A 65 14.52 -5.12 -7.29
C GLU A 65 14.01 -6.53 -6.94
N ALA A 66 12.68 -6.65 -6.80
CA ALA A 66 12.00 -7.90 -6.49
C ALA A 66 11.74 -8.73 -7.78
N PRO A 67 11.48 -10.04 -7.68
CA PRO A 67 11.28 -10.90 -8.84
C PRO A 67 10.14 -10.50 -9.77
N GLY A 68 9.07 -9.90 -9.25
CA GLY A 68 7.88 -9.53 -10.01
C GLY A 68 6.85 -10.66 -10.11
N ASP A 69 6.89 -11.59 -9.17
CA ASP A 69 6.00 -12.76 -9.10
C ASP A 69 4.69 -12.48 -8.36
N GLY A 70 4.40 -11.22 -8.09
CA GLY A 70 3.19 -10.75 -7.42
C GLY A 70 3.44 -10.05 -6.10
N TYR A 71 2.40 -9.35 -5.60
CA TYR A 71 2.53 -8.46 -4.45
C TYR A 71 3.09 -9.16 -3.20
N VAL A 72 2.55 -10.32 -2.84
CA VAL A 72 2.94 -11.05 -1.62
C VAL A 72 4.38 -11.53 -1.71
N SER A 73 4.77 -12.14 -2.85
CA SER A 73 6.13 -12.61 -3.09
C SER A 73 7.13 -11.45 -3.06
N ASP A 74 6.81 -10.35 -3.76
CA ASP A 74 7.69 -9.17 -3.83
C ASP A 74 7.80 -8.47 -2.47
N LEU A 75 6.73 -8.45 -1.69
CA LEU A 75 6.74 -7.92 -0.33
C LEU A 75 7.63 -8.78 0.58
N GLY A 76 7.46 -10.09 0.58
CA GLY A 76 8.31 -11.00 1.35
C GLY A 76 9.79 -10.87 0.98
N PHE A 77 10.09 -10.75 -0.33
CA PHE A 77 11.45 -10.51 -0.81
C PHE A 77 12.05 -9.20 -0.27
N ALA A 78 11.25 -8.14 -0.22
CA ALA A 78 11.67 -6.83 0.29
C ALA A 78 11.86 -6.87 1.82
N LEU A 79 10.91 -7.47 2.55
CA LEU A 79 10.97 -7.57 4.02
C LEU A 79 12.18 -8.35 4.52
N ALA A 80 12.68 -9.32 3.75
CA ALA A 80 13.93 -10.02 4.06
C ALA A 80 15.18 -9.13 3.92
N ARG A 81 15.04 -7.89 3.41
CA ARG A 81 16.16 -6.96 3.12
C ARG A 81 16.08 -5.64 3.86
N VAL A 82 15.06 -5.47 4.69
CA VAL A 82 14.86 -4.27 5.51
C VAL A 82 14.71 -4.65 6.98
N SER A 83 15.02 -3.71 7.86
CA SER A 83 14.76 -3.88 9.29
C SER A 83 13.25 -3.79 9.55
N ARG A 84 12.78 -4.53 10.54
CA ARG A 84 11.40 -4.45 11.03
C ARG A 84 11.35 -3.86 12.45
N PRO A 85 10.25 -3.20 12.85
CA PRO A 85 9.01 -3.02 12.07
C PRO A 85 9.24 -2.14 10.84
N ALA A 86 8.44 -2.37 9.79
CA ALA A 86 8.57 -1.66 8.51
C ALA A 86 7.21 -1.16 8.02
N VAL A 87 7.13 0.11 7.68
CA VAL A 87 5.96 0.67 6.98
C VAL A 87 5.95 0.17 5.54
N THR A 88 4.81 -0.28 5.08
CA THR A 88 4.56 -0.64 3.68
C THR A 88 3.49 0.27 3.09
N VAL A 89 3.72 0.75 1.87
CA VAL A 89 2.73 1.55 1.14
C VAL A 89 2.77 1.22 -0.34
N VAL A 90 1.59 1.18 -0.96
CA VAL A 90 1.46 1.03 -2.42
C VAL A 90 1.66 2.37 -3.11
N SER A 91 2.23 2.36 -4.31
CA SER A 91 2.50 3.59 -5.06
C SER A 91 1.26 4.24 -5.67
N ASP A 92 0.14 3.54 -5.68
CA ASP A 92 -1.12 4.02 -6.24
C ASP A 92 -2.04 4.72 -5.23
N LEU A 93 -1.49 5.13 -4.10
CA LEU A 93 -2.16 5.93 -3.06
C LEU A 93 -1.60 7.37 -3.07
N PRO A 94 -1.83 8.17 -4.15
CA PRO A 94 -1.11 9.42 -4.39
C PRO A 94 -1.45 10.56 -3.41
N LEU A 95 -2.53 10.43 -2.65
CA LEU A 95 -2.98 11.43 -1.68
C LEU A 95 -2.61 11.07 -0.23
N VAL A 96 -1.81 10.00 -0.04
CA VAL A 96 -1.26 9.70 1.28
C VAL A 96 -0.43 10.89 1.78
N ALA A 97 -0.56 11.20 3.06
CA ALA A 97 0.13 12.30 3.71
C ALA A 97 0.93 11.81 4.93
N PRO A 98 1.91 12.57 5.41
CA PRO A 98 2.75 12.17 6.55
C PRO A 98 1.93 11.77 7.78
N GLU A 99 0.88 12.50 8.09
CA GLU A 99 0.01 12.22 9.23
C GLU A 99 -0.70 10.87 9.14
N HIS A 100 -0.96 10.35 7.94
CA HIS A 100 -1.54 9.01 7.76
C HIS A 100 -0.53 7.93 8.12
N VAL A 101 0.72 8.12 7.70
CA VAL A 101 1.83 7.20 8.00
C VAL A 101 2.04 7.16 9.52
N ASP A 102 2.15 8.33 10.14
CA ASP A 102 2.38 8.45 11.59
C ASP A 102 1.23 7.86 12.40
N ALA A 103 -0.02 8.04 11.94
CA ALA A 103 -1.20 7.46 12.60
C ALA A 103 -1.20 5.92 12.56
N VAL A 104 -0.83 5.33 11.43
CA VAL A 104 -0.75 3.86 11.30
C VAL A 104 0.41 3.30 12.11
N VAL A 105 1.57 3.98 12.13
CA VAL A 105 2.71 3.62 12.99
C VAL A 105 2.32 3.66 14.47
N ALA A 106 1.61 4.71 14.90
CA ALA A 106 1.11 4.81 16.26
C ALA A 106 0.10 3.71 16.61
N ALA A 107 -0.80 3.36 15.67
CA ALA A 107 -1.78 2.29 15.86
C ALA A 107 -1.14 0.90 15.93
N ALA A 108 0.00 0.70 15.29
CA ALA A 108 0.74 -0.55 15.35
C ALA A 108 1.33 -0.82 16.74
N ASP A 109 1.60 0.21 17.54
CA ASP A 109 2.15 0.11 18.91
C ASP A 109 3.32 -0.88 19.03
N GLY A 110 4.22 -0.85 18.06
CA GLY A 110 5.36 -1.76 17.96
C GLY A 110 5.07 -3.12 17.30
N GLY A 111 3.83 -3.44 17.02
CA GLY A 111 3.36 -4.64 16.30
C GLY A 111 3.09 -4.38 14.81
N ALA A 112 2.08 -5.08 14.28
CA ALA A 112 1.60 -4.91 12.92
C ALA A 112 0.30 -4.09 12.88
N ALA A 113 0.08 -3.32 11.81
CA ALA A 113 -1.18 -2.62 11.58
C ALA A 113 -1.50 -2.50 10.09
N THR A 114 -2.80 -2.55 9.77
CA THR A 114 -3.29 -2.32 8.41
C THR A 114 -4.28 -1.17 8.40
N ALA A 115 -4.02 -0.16 7.57
CA ALA A 115 -4.98 0.91 7.35
C ALA A 115 -6.10 0.46 6.42
N CYS A 116 -7.33 0.55 6.90
CA CYS A 116 -8.54 0.24 6.16
C CYS A 116 -9.46 1.44 6.06
N VAL A 117 -10.32 1.45 5.07
CA VAL A 117 -11.40 2.43 4.92
C VAL A 117 -12.73 1.71 4.71
N PRO A 118 -13.87 2.30 5.14
CA PRO A 118 -15.18 1.77 4.79
C PRO A 118 -15.38 1.71 3.28
N VAL A 119 -15.93 0.60 2.78
CA VAL A 119 -16.27 0.45 1.34
C VAL A 119 -17.28 1.51 0.91
N GLU A 120 -18.21 1.87 1.79
CA GLU A 120 -19.20 2.93 1.55
C GLU A 120 -18.51 4.26 1.20
N LEU A 121 -17.47 4.63 1.94
CA LEU A 121 -16.68 5.84 1.65
C LEU A 121 -16.11 5.83 0.22
N LYS A 122 -15.56 4.71 -0.24
CA LYS A 122 -15.07 4.58 -1.62
C LYS A 122 -16.19 4.73 -2.64
N ARG A 123 -17.37 4.13 -2.37
CA ARG A 123 -18.55 4.20 -3.26
C ARG A 123 -19.10 5.61 -3.34
N GLU A 124 -19.22 6.30 -2.22
CA GLU A 124 -19.67 7.71 -2.18
C GLU A 124 -18.74 8.64 -2.97
N LEU A 125 -17.44 8.36 -2.93
CA LEU A 125 -16.43 9.09 -3.70
C LEU A 125 -16.45 8.75 -5.20
N GLY A 126 -17.07 7.64 -5.61
CA GLY A 126 -16.95 7.09 -6.95
C GLY A 126 -15.60 6.43 -7.24
N ALA A 127 -14.82 6.15 -6.21
CA ALA A 127 -13.53 5.48 -6.32
C ALA A 127 -13.69 3.98 -6.64
N SER A 128 -12.70 3.42 -7.32
CA SER A 128 -12.72 1.99 -7.63
C SER A 128 -12.60 1.14 -6.37
N VAL A 129 -13.40 0.06 -6.32
CA VAL A 129 -13.35 -0.97 -5.28
C VAL A 129 -12.87 -2.28 -5.92
N ASP A 130 -11.97 -2.98 -5.26
CA ASP A 130 -11.62 -4.37 -5.59
C ASP A 130 -12.37 -5.27 -4.61
N ASP A 131 -13.45 -5.89 -5.09
CA ASP A 131 -14.33 -6.69 -4.23
C ASP A 131 -13.62 -7.90 -3.61
N ALA A 132 -12.53 -8.37 -4.22
CA ALA A 132 -11.71 -9.45 -3.67
C ALA A 132 -10.96 -9.05 -2.38
N LEU A 133 -10.82 -7.76 -2.11
CA LEU A 133 -10.16 -7.23 -0.91
C LEU A 133 -11.14 -6.76 0.16
N VAL A 134 -12.44 -6.87 -0.10
CA VAL A 134 -13.48 -6.44 0.85
C VAL A 134 -13.72 -7.53 1.88
N PHE A 135 -13.74 -7.14 3.14
CA PHE A 135 -14.09 -8.04 4.25
C PHE A 135 -14.94 -7.31 5.30
N ASP A 136 -15.60 -8.07 6.16
CA ASP A 136 -16.40 -7.53 7.27
C ASP A 136 -15.50 -7.29 8.49
N HIS A 137 -15.66 -6.13 9.11
CA HIS A 137 -15.08 -5.81 10.40
C HIS A 137 -16.14 -5.16 11.28
N GLU A 138 -16.54 -5.86 12.34
CA GLU A 138 -17.56 -5.40 13.28
C GLU A 138 -18.89 -4.97 12.62
N GLY A 139 -19.28 -5.66 11.55
CA GLY A 139 -20.51 -5.36 10.80
C GLY A 139 -20.35 -4.22 9.78
N ILE A 140 -19.14 -3.76 9.50
CA ILE A 140 -18.82 -2.74 8.50
C ILE A 140 -17.99 -3.39 7.40
N ALA A 141 -18.42 -3.27 6.14
CA ALA A 141 -17.62 -3.68 5.00
C ALA A 141 -16.44 -2.69 4.83
N VAL A 142 -15.22 -3.20 4.94
CA VAL A 142 -13.99 -2.42 4.83
C VAL A 142 -13.06 -2.99 3.76
N CYS A 143 -12.12 -2.21 3.30
CA CYS A 143 -11.04 -2.66 2.44
C CYS A 143 -9.70 -1.99 2.81
N PRO A 144 -8.57 -2.70 2.63
CA PRO A 144 -7.25 -2.16 2.87
C PRO A 144 -6.94 -1.03 1.91
N THR A 145 -6.21 -0.03 2.40
CA THR A 145 -5.74 1.11 1.59
C THR A 145 -4.42 0.83 0.87
N GLY A 146 -3.71 -0.22 1.31
CA GLY A 146 -2.34 -0.49 0.87
C GLY A 146 -1.27 0.26 1.68
N LEU A 147 -1.67 0.90 2.80
CA LEU A 147 -0.76 1.43 3.82
C LEU A 147 -0.85 0.54 5.06
N GLY A 148 0.29 0.15 5.62
CA GLY A 148 0.35 -0.68 6.82
C GLY A 148 1.72 -0.71 7.45
N VAL A 149 1.82 -1.40 8.59
CA VAL A 149 3.08 -1.71 9.29
C VAL A 149 3.19 -3.22 9.39
N VAL A 150 4.31 -3.75 8.97
CA VAL A 150 4.71 -5.13 9.25
C VAL A 150 5.53 -5.13 10.52
N GLY A 151 5.07 -5.83 11.53
CA GLY A 151 5.69 -5.91 12.84
C GLY A 151 7.09 -6.49 12.85
N PRO A 152 7.72 -6.62 14.02
CA PRO A 152 9.01 -7.26 14.18
C PRO A 152 9.04 -8.67 13.56
N ALA A 153 10.22 -9.14 13.15
CA ALA A 153 10.36 -10.53 12.78
C ALA A 153 10.30 -11.38 14.05
N ASP A 154 9.54 -12.47 14.03
CA ASP A 154 9.53 -13.43 15.12
C ASP A 154 10.93 -14.06 15.29
N ALA A 155 11.29 -14.36 16.53
CA ALA A 155 12.62 -14.88 16.86
C ALA A 155 12.94 -16.24 16.19
N ASP A 156 11.92 -16.92 15.68
CA ASP A 156 11.99 -18.25 15.06
C ASP A 156 12.05 -18.22 13.52
N GLY A 157 12.10 -17.04 12.90
CA GLY A 157 12.38 -16.88 11.45
C GLY A 157 11.28 -17.33 10.50
N GLU A 158 10.09 -17.66 10.99
CA GLU A 158 8.92 -17.90 10.13
C GLU A 158 8.28 -16.57 9.74
N THR A 159 8.36 -16.26 8.47
CA THR A 159 7.67 -15.12 7.87
C THR A 159 6.21 -15.53 7.69
N ASP A 160 5.34 -15.07 8.57
CA ASP A 160 3.89 -15.11 8.32
C ASP A 160 3.52 -14.11 7.21
N ALA A 161 3.97 -14.43 6.00
CA ALA A 161 3.53 -13.79 4.78
C ALA A 161 2.31 -14.54 4.20
N GLU A 162 1.45 -15.07 5.06
CA GLU A 162 0.17 -15.64 4.66
C GLU A 162 -0.92 -14.59 4.77
N THR A 163 -0.93 -13.63 3.83
CA THR A 163 -2.16 -12.94 3.50
C THR A 163 -3.05 -13.93 2.75
N ASN A 164 -4.12 -14.36 3.40
CA ASN A 164 -5.15 -15.21 2.83
C ASN A 164 -5.55 -14.77 1.41
N THR A 165 -5.15 -15.55 0.41
CA THR A 165 -5.72 -15.60 -0.91
C THR A 165 -6.10 -17.04 -1.22
N ASP A 166 -7.09 -17.57 -0.49
CA ASP A 166 -7.85 -18.72 -0.94
C ASP A 166 -9.31 -18.54 -0.52
N ALA A 167 -10.13 -18.24 -1.53
CA ALA A 167 -11.56 -18.41 -1.43
C ALA A 167 -11.84 -19.91 -1.41
N ASP A 168 -12.07 -20.47 -0.23
CA ASP A 168 -13.12 -21.43 0.06
C ASP A 168 -12.96 -22.02 1.48
N THR A 169 -14.13 -22.20 2.11
CA THR A 169 -14.44 -22.95 3.33
C THR A 169 -14.28 -22.24 4.68
N ASN A 170 -15.49 -21.97 5.26
CA ASN A 170 -15.75 -21.91 6.70
C ASN A 170 -14.86 -22.85 7.50
N THR A 171 -14.00 -22.28 8.32
CA THR A 171 -13.56 -22.94 9.55
C THR A 171 -13.09 -21.84 10.51
N ASP A 172 -13.66 -21.82 11.72
CA ASP A 172 -13.17 -21.07 12.86
C ASP A 172 -11.67 -21.35 13.03
N ALA A 173 -10.84 -20.41 12.66
CA ALA A 173 -9.41 -20.43 12.93
C ALA A 173 -9.05 -19.13 13.65
N ASP A 174 -9.01 -19.23 14.99
CA ASP A 174 -8.13 -18.44 15.83
C ASP A 174 -6.70 -18.57 15.32
N THR A 175 -6.31 -17.82 14.31
CA THR A 175 -4.92 -17.51 14.01
C THR A 175 -4.67 -16.09 14.47
N ASN A 176 -4.24 -16.02 15.71
CA ASN A 176 -3.76 -14.86 16.40
C ASN A 176 -2.47 -14.34 15.74
N THR A 177 -2.61 -13.56 14.69
CA THR A 177 -1.62 -12.56 14.33
C THR A 177 -2.21 -11.23 14.79
N ASP A 178 -1.67 -10.68 15.90
CA ASP A 178 -2.07 -9.39 16.48
C ASP A 178 -1.77 -8.24 15.51
N SER A 179 -2.47 -8.21 14.36
CA SER A 179 -2.43 -7.08 13.43
C SER A 179 -3.57 -6.14 13.76
N THR A 180 -3.24 -4.98 14.28
CA THR A 180 -4.21 -3.92 14.58
C THR A 180 -4.81 -3.38 13.28
N MET A 181 -6.14 -3.29 13.20
CA MET A 181 -6.79 -2.56 12.13
C MET A 181 -6.88 -1.07 12.51
N TYR A 182 -6.31 -0.22 11.66
CA TYR A 182 -6.52 1.23 11.73
C TYR A 182 -7.63 1.63 10.75
N LEU A 183 -8.83 1.83 11.25
CA LEU A 183 -9.97 2.27 10.43
C LEU A 183 -9.94 3.79 10.27
N SER A 184 -9.84 4.26 9.01
CA SER A 184 -9.84 5.67 8.67
C SER A 184 -11.07 6.06 7.84
N THR A 185 -11.57 7.27 8.07
CA THR A 185 -12.61 7.91 7.23
C THR A 185 -12.04 9.04 6.37
N ASP A 186 -10.71 9.19 6.33
CA ASP A 186 -10.08 10.19 5.47
C ASP A 186 -10.20 9.78 3.99
N THR A 187 -10.80 10.65 3.21
CA THR A 187 -11.06 10.42 1.77
C THR A 187 -9.78 10.24 0.96
N ARG A 188 -8.65 10.81 1.42
CA ARG A 188 -7.35 10.67 0.77
C ARG A 188 -6.83 9.23 0.81
N LEU A 189 -7.13 8.48 1.88
CA LEU A 189 -6.80 7.06 2.00
C LEU A 189 -7.77 6.14 1.26
N ALA A 190 -8.94 6.63 0.86
CA ALA A 190 -9.93 5.88 0.10
C ALA A 190 -9.64 5.86 -1.42
N LEU A 191 -8.64 6.61 -1.88
CA LEU A 191 -8.37 6.83 -3.30
C LEU A 191 -7.08 6.12 -3.76
N ASN A 192 -7.23 4.83 -4.16
CA ASN A 192 -6.21 4.14 -4.94
C ASN A 192 -6.49 4.35 -6.43
N VAL A 193 -5.48 4.76 -7.19
CA VAL A 193 -5.59 4.97 -8.64
C VAL A 193 -5.43 3.63 -9.36
N ASN A 194 -6.55 3.01 -9.73
CA ASN A 194 -6.59 1.73 -10.44
C ASN A 194 -7.19 1.82 -11.83
N ARG A 195 -8.01 2.85 -12.08
CA ARG A 195 -8.70 3.10 -13.35
C ARG A 195 -8.52 4.57 -13.77
N PRO A 196 -8.73 4.91 -15.05
CA PRO A 196 -8.65 6.31 -15.51
C PRO A 196 -9.56 7.28 -14.75
N THR A 197 -10.73 6.81 -14.29
CA THR A 197 -11.67 7.60 -13.48
C THR A 197 -11.07 8.00 -12.12
N ASP A 198 -10.23 7.16 -11.53
CA ASP A 198 -9.60 7.45 -10.24
C ASP A 198 -8.55 8.57 -10.36
N ILE A 199 -7.95 8.77 -11.56
CA ILE A 199 -7.02 9.87 -11.82
C ILE A 199 -7.75 11.21 -11.62
N ALA A 200 -8.88 11.41 -12.31
CA ALA A 200 -9.65 12.64 -12.20
C ALA A 200 -10.10 12.89 -10.75
N LEU A 201 -10.54 11.84 -10.04
CA LEU A 201 -10.93 11.94 -8.64
C LEU A 201 -9.77 12.36 -7.73
N ALA A 202 -8.56 11.88 -8.02
CA ALA A 202 -7.38 12.25 -7.27
C ALA A 202 -6.94 13.68 -7.58
N GLU A 203 -7.02 14.12 -8.85
CA GLU A 203 -6.69 15.47 -9.28
C GLU A 203 -7.63 16.52 -8.70
N ASP A 204 -8.91 16.21 -8.59
CA ASP A 204 -9.90 17.11 -7.95
C ASP A 204 -9.63 17.34 -6.44
N ARG A 205 -8.72 16.54 -5.84
CA ARG A 205 -8.41 16.57 -4.41
C ARG A 205 -6.94 16.88 -4.10
N CYS A 206 -6.17 17.24 -5.11
CA CYS A 206 -4.84 17.77 -4.88
C CYS A 206 -4.93 19.22 -4.39
N GLU A 207 -4.54 19.48 -3.19
CA GLU A 207 -4.24 20.83 -2.67
C GLU A 207 -2.72 21.02 -2.54
#